data_3e09ab27ae05a2c49eca842ec80aeccd
#
_entry.id   3e09ab27ae05a2c49eca842ec80aeccd
#
_cell.length_a   1.000
_cell.length_b   1.000
_cell.length_c   1.000
_cell.angle_alpha   90.00
_cell.angle_beta   90.00
_cell.angle_gamma   90.00
#
_symmetry.space_group_name_H-M   'P 1'
#
loop_
_entity.id
_entity.type
_entity.pdbx_description
1 polymer ?
#
loop_
_entity_poly.entity_id
_entity_poly.type
_entity_poly.pdbx_seq_one_letter_code
_entity_poly.pdbx_strand_id
1 'polypeptide(L)'
;MISPTSKRFVVVPQGGLGNRMRVIRSAYELARSGYGDVHVAFARNNECYCRFEDVFGEINPPLQNFRIAPAKWIDAPSSIRNLHLPGAVRTLYYDLQLNGFASFHREKIMTLSAHARKVYIATCYEFFDTKLEMSSLFTPSAAVKTAVESATRRFEGRVVGFHIRATDNAPALKQSPYTLFEQTACKE
;
A
#
# COMPACT_ATOMS: atom_id res chain seq x y z
N MET A 1 -3.63 35.83 6.15
CA MET A 1 -4.38 35.25 5.01
C MET A 1 -4.53 33.76 5.28
N ILE A 2 -5.75 33.27 5.54
CA ILE A 2 -6.03 31.85 5.71
C ILE A 2 -5.92 31.25 4.29
N SER A 3 -4.92 30.41 4.09
CA SER A 3 -4.77 29.63 2.86
C SER A 3 -6.09 28.91 2.56
N PRO A 4 -6.60 28.91 1.32
CA PRO A 4 -7.77 28.14 1.00
C PRO A 4 -7.53 26.70 1.46
N THR A 5 -8.49 26.15 2.25
CA THR A 5 -8.38 24.81 2.86
C THR A 5 -8.00 23.80 1.79
N SER A 6 -6.77 23.33 1.82
CA SER A 6 -6.25 22.37 0.83
C SER A 6 -7.13 21.10 0.87
N LYS A 7 -7.42 20.56 -0.31
CA LYS A 7 -8.13 19.28 -0.41
C LYS A 7 -7.33 18.20 0.32
N ARG A 8 -8.01 17.35 1.09
CA ARG A 8 -7.38 16.30 1.88
C ARG A 8 -7.83 14.93 1.43
N PHE A 9 -6.87 14.08 1.14
CA PHE A 9 -7.08 12.67 0.84
C PHE A 9 -6.60 11.80 2.01
N VAL A 10 -7.44 10.84 2.42
CA VAL A 10 -7.03 9.76 3.32
C VAL A 10 -7.08 8.48 2.51
N VAL A 11 -5.92 7.85 2.33
CA VAL A 11 -5.74 6.64 1.52
C VAL A 11 -5.47 5.46 2.44
N VAL A 12 -6.27 4.41 2.33
CA VAL A 12 -6.15 3.18 3.11
C VAL A 12 -5.74 2.04 2.18
N PRO A 13 -4.46 1.69 2.13
CA PRO A 13 -3.97 0.57 1.32
C PRO A 13 -4.49 -0.75 1.87
N GLN A 14 -5.04 -1.59 1.00
CA GLN A 14 -5.57 -2.92 1.32
C GLN A 14 -4.74 -4.03 0.68
N GLY A 15 -4.97 -5.26 1.13
CA GLY A 15 -4.26 -6.44 0.65
C GLY A 15 -2.87 -6.61 1.25
N GLY A 16 -2.10 -7.53 0.68
CA GLY A 16 -0.72 -7.80 1.09
C GLY A 16 0.24 -6.65 0.78
N LEU A 17 1.47 -6.75 1.27
CA LEU A 17 2.48 -5.69 1.22
C LEU A 17 2.70 -5.11 -0.19
N GLY A 18 2.81 -5.97 -1.22
CA GLY A 18 3.01 -5.51 -2.60
C GLY A 18 1.86 -4.67 -3.16
N ASN A 19 0.61 -5.02 -2.82
CA ASN A 19 -0.55 -4.21 -3.19
C ASN A 19 -0.51 -2.85 -2.49
N ARG A 20 -0.17 -2.84 -1.21
CA ARG A 20 -0.05 -1.60 -0.42
C ARG A 20 1.02 -0.68 -0.97
N MET A 21 2.16 -1.21 -1.39
CA MET A 21 3.22 -0.42 -2.04
C MET A 21 2.70 0.27 -3.30
N ARG A 22 1.94 -0.44 -4.16
CA ARG A 22 1.34 0.16 -5.36
C ARG A 22 0.37 1.29 -5.01
N VAL A 23 -0.49 1.08 -4.01
CA VAL A 23 -1.44 2.11 -3.54
C VAL A 23 -0.70 3.32 -2.95
N ILE A 24 0.35 3.10 -2.16
CA ILE A 24 1.17 4.17 -1.60
C ILE A 24 1.87 4.96 -2.72
N ARG A 25 2.39 4.29 -3.74
CA ARG A 25 3.00 4.92 -4.91
C ARG A 25 2.01 5.83 -5.64
N SER A 26 0.79 5.37 -5.86
CA SER A 26 -0.29 6.18 -6.45
C SER A 26 -0.67 7.37 -5.56
N ALA A 27 -0.74 7.16 -4.24
CA ALA A 27 -1.03 8.22 -3.27
C ALA A 27 0.07 9.27 -3.22
N TYR A 28 1.33 8.85 -3.32
CA TYR A 28 2.47 9.73 -3.40
C TYR A 28 2.42 10.58 -4.68
N GLU A 29 2.11 9.98 -5.82
CA GLU A 29 1.98 10.70 -7.09
C GLU A 29 0.83 11.71 -7.05
N LEU A 30 -0.29 11.39 -6.41
CA LEU A 30 -1.40 12.31 -6.18
C LEU A 30 -0.93 13.56 -5.40
N ALA A 31 -0.14 13.37 -4.33
CA ALA A 31 0.43 14.45 -3.55
C ALA A 31 1.45 15.27 -4.36
N ARG A 32 2.36 14.60 -5.06
CA ARG A 32 3.41 15.21 -5.89
C ARG A 32 2.83 16.07 -7.01
N SER A 33 1.70 15.67 -7.55
CA SER A 33 0.97 16.40 -8.58
C SER A 33 0.19 17.63 -8.03
N GLY A 34 0.26 17.92 -6.73
CA GLY A 34 -0.31 19.13 -6.13
C GLY A 34 -1.82 19.10 -5.93
N TYR A 35 -2.47 17.93 -5.99
CA TYR A 35 -3.94 17.85 -5.86
C TYR A 35 -4.44 18.06 -4.42
N GLY A 36 -3.58 17.98 -3.43
CA GLY A 36 -3.93 18.22 -2.03
C GLY A 36 -2.99 17.54 -1.05
N ASP A 37 -3.38 17.55 0.21
CA ASP A 37 -2.68 16.86 1.28
C ASP A 37 -3.08 15.39 1.30
N VAL A 38 -2.12 14.48 1.30
CA VAL A 38 -2.35 13.05 1.28
C VAL A 38 -1.86 12.40 2.58
N HIS A 39 -2.76 11.72 3.24
CA HIS A 39 -2.47 10.93 4.43
C HIS A 39 -2.75 9.45 4.13
N VAL A 40 -1.71 8.63 4.14
CA VAL A 40 -1.83 7.18 4.05
C VAL A 40 -2.03 6.60 5.44
N ALA A 41 -3.17 5.94 5.66
CA ALA A 41 -3.48 5.23 6.90
C ALA A 41 -3.09 3.75 6.73
N PHE A 42 -1.92 3.36 7.23
CA PHE A 42 -1.38 2.01 7.06
C PHE A 42 -1.88 1.11 8.19
N ALA A 43 -2.70 0.11 7.85
CA ALA A 43 -3.26 -0.82 8.82
C ALA A 43 -2.39 -2.07 8.99
N ARG A 44 -2.13 -2.47 10.23
CA ARG A 44 -1.65 -3.82 10.55
C ARG A 44 -2.85 -4.73 10.73
N ASN A 45 -3.01 -5.75 9.89
CA ASN A 45 -4.15 -6.67 9.90
C ASN A 45 -3.75 -8.06 9.38
N ASN A 46 -4.72 -8.96 9.21
CA ASN A 46 -4.50 -10.32 8.71
C ASN A 46 -3.98 -10.42 7.27
N GLU A 47 -4.06 -9.36 6.48
CA GLU A 47 -3.50 -9.33 5.12
C GLU A 47 -2.03 -8.83 5.11
N CYS A 48 -1.65 -8.06 6.16
CA CYS A 48 -0.31 -7.52 6.30
C CYS A 48 0.01 -7.33 7.78
N TYR A 49 0.78 -8.23 8.35
CA TYR A 49 1.08 -8.28 9.79
C TYR A 49 2.18 -7.33 10.26
N CYS A 50 2.78 -6.56 9.36
CA CYS A 50 3.80 -5.56 9.70
C CYS A 50 3.22 -4.14 9.78
N ARG A 51 3.91 -3.26 10.49
CA ARG A 51 3.75 -1.81 10.36
C ARG A 51 4.57 -1.32 9.19
N PHE A 52 4.33 -0.09 8.74
CA PHE A 52 5.12 0.49 7.66
C PHE A 52 6.60 0.61 8.03
N GLU A 53 6.87 1.11 9.22
CA GLU A 53 8.21 1.32 9.76
C GLU A 53 8.99 0.02 10.05
N ASP A 54 8.32 -1.11 10.19
CA ASP A 54 8.98 -2.41 10.36
C ASP A 54 9.73 -2.82 9.08
N VAL A 55 9.23 -2.41 7.92
CA VAL A 55 9.73 -2.83 6.60
C VAL A 55 10.47 -1.72 5.88
N PHE A 56 9.97 -0.49 5.98
CA PHE A 56 10.50 0.66 5.26
C PHE A 56 10.97 1.75 6.20
N GLY A 57 11.97 2.49 5.76
CA GLY A 57 12.34 3.78 6.31
C GLY A 57 11.44 4.89 5.79
N GLU A 58 12.00 6.06 5.56
CA GLU A 58 11.28 7.20 5.00
C GLU A 58 10.97 7.01 3.51
N ILE A 59 9.87 7.59 3.06
CA ILE A 59 9.55 7.73 1.64
C ILE A 59 10.47 8.77 1.02
N ASN A 60 11.01 8.46 -0.13
CA ASN A 60 12.01 9.28 -0.80
C ASN A 60 11.57 9.64 -2.25
N PRO A 61 11.69 10.93 -2.66
CA PRO A 61 11.97 12.10 -1.82
C PRO A 61 10.81 12.45 -0.87
N PRO A 62 11.07 13.10 0.25
CA PRO A 62 10.00 13.52 1.17
C PRO A 62 9.16 14.65 0.56
N LEU A 63 7.84 14.63 0.80
CA LEU A 63 6.93 15.70 0.42
C LEU A 63 6.23 16.27 1.65
N GLN A 64 6.08 17.58 1.74
CA GLN A 64 5.42 18.24 2.88
C GLN A 64 3.93 17.89 2.99
N ASN A 65 3.28 17.66 1.84
CA ASN A 65 1.86 17.33 1.74
C ASN A 65 1.58 15.82 1.69
N PHE A 66 2.57 14.97 2.04
CA PHE A 66 2.43 13.51 2.07
C PHE A 66 2.91 12.94 3.39
N ARG A 67 2.13 12.05 3.99
CA ARG A 67 2.52 11.33 5.21
C ARG A 67 1.92 9.95 5.28
N ILE A 68 2.64 9.03 5.92
CA ILE A 68 2.16 7.70 6.30
C ILE A 68 2.06 7.64 7.82
N ALA A 69 0.97 7.09 8.33
CA ALA A 69 0.79 6.86 9.76
C ALA A 69 -0.04 5.60 10.01
N PRO A 70 -0.01 5.02 11.21
CA PRO A 70 -0.87 3.91 11.57
C PRO A 70 -2.35 4.25 11.35
N ALA A 71 -3.10 3.30 10.78
CA ALA A 71 -4.54 3.45 10.59
C ALA A 71 -5.26 3.52 11.94
N LYS A 72 -6.27 4.38 12.01
CA LYS A 72 -7.17 4.51 13.15
C LYS A 72 -8.37 3.60 12.96
N TRP A 73 -9.18 3.43 14.01
CA TRP A 73 -10.41 2.66 13.93
C TRP A 73 -11.36 3.13 12.82
N ILE A 74 -11.49 4.42 12.62
CA ILE A 74 -12.32 5.01 11.56
C ILE A 74 -11.85 4.62 10.15
N ASP A 75 -10.57 4.33 9.97
CA ASP A 75 -9.97 3.96 8.69
C ASP A 75 -10.21 2.48 8.36
N ALA A 76 -10.68 1.67 9.33
CA ALA A 76 -10.92 0.25 9.13
C ALA A 76 -12.01 0.01 8.08
N PRO A 77 -11.87 -1.01 7.21
CA PRO A 77 -12.94 -1.42 6.31
C PRO A 77 -14.22 -1.75 7.08
N SER A 78 -15.36 -1.36 6.54
CA SER A 78 -16.66 -1.70 7.13
C SER A 78 -16.93 -3.20 6.97
N SER A 79 -17.26 -3.87 8.08
CA SER A 79 -17.54 -5.30 8.11
C SER A 79 -18.60 -5.61 9.17
N ILE A 80 -19.18 -6.81 9.12
CA ILE A 80 -20.10 -7.32 10.16
C ILE A 80 -19.41 -7.33 11.53
N ARG A 81 -18.09 -7.64 11.57
CA ARG A 81 -17.32 -7.70 12.82
C ARG A 81 -17.24 -6.38 13.57
N ASN A 82 -17.33 -5.26 12.87
CA ASN A 82 -17.32 -3.91 13.46
C ASN A 82 -18.68 -3.21 13.32
N LEU A 83 -19.76 -3.97 13.07
CA LEU A 83 -21.13 -3.50 12.91
C LEU A 83 -21.26 -2.38 11.86
N HIS A 84 -20.38 -2.34 10.88
CA HIS A 84 -20.28 -1.29 9.86
C HIS A 84 -20.12 0.15 10.40
N LEU A 85 -19.90 0.30 11.71
CA LEU A 85 -19.79 1.60 12.37
C LEU A 85 -18.69 2.51 11.78
N PRO A 86 -17.47 2.01 11.42
CA PRO A 86 -16.48 2.87 10.78
C PRO A 86 -16.99 3.52 9.49
N GLY A 87 -17.76 2.79 8.68
CA GLY A 87 -18.37 3.33 7.46
C GLY A 87 -19.39 4.40 7.74
N ALA A 88 -20.30 4.17 8.70
CA ALA A 88 -21.31 5.12 9.10
C ALA A 88 -20.68 6.41 9.66
N VAL A 89 -19.67 6.28 10.53
CA VAL A 89 -18.96 7.43 11.09
C VAL A 89 -18.22 8.21 10.01
N ARG A 90 -17.60 7.53 9.04
CA ARG A 90 -16.93 8.20 7.92
C ARG A 90 -17.84 9.12 7.12
N THR A 91 -19.14 8.82 7.00
CA THR A 91 -20.08 9.70 6.28
C THR A 91 -20.21 11.09 6.91
N LEU A 92 -19.87 11.23 8.19
CA LEU A 92 -19.89 12.51 8.90
C LEU A 92 -18.59 13.32 8.69
N TYR A 93 -17.50 12.66 8.30
CA TYR A 93 -16.17 13.27 8.23
C TYR A 93 -15.65 13.47 6.81
N TYR A 94 -16.13 12.68 5.86
CA TYR A 94 -15.64 12.70 4.47
C TYR A 94 -16.78 13.05 3.51
N ASP A 95 -16.50 13.99 2.65
CA ASP A 95 -17.46 14.42 1.60
C ASP A 95 -17.61 13.35 0.53
N LEU A 96 -16.57 12.54 0.33
CA LEU A 96 -16.54 11.45 -0.65
C LEU A 96 -15.82 10.24 -0.08
N GLN A 97 -16.40 9.05 -0.27
CA GLN A 97 -15.76 7.76 0.04
C GLN A 97 -15.71 6.89 -1.20
N LEU A 98 -14.50 6.50 -1.58
CA LEU A 98 -14.20 5.59 -2.68
C LEU A 98 -13.70 4.28 -2.09
N ASN A 99 -14.58 3.29 -2.01
CA ASN A 99 -14.30 1.97 -1.46
C ASN A 99 -14.43 0.93 -2.57
N GLY A 100 -13.60 -0.09 -2.55
CA GLY A 100 -13.79 -1.28 -3.35
C GLY A 100 -12.57 -1.78 -4.10
N PHE A 101 -12.77 -2.92 -4.73
CA PHE A 101 -11.78 -3.63 -5.53
C PHE A 101 -11.70 -3.14 -6.99
N ALA A 102 -12.52 -2.17 -7.37
CA ALA A 102 -12.44 -1.59 -8.70
C ALA A 102 -11.24 -0.66 -8.81
N SER A 103 -10.48 -0.79 -9.89
CA SER A 103 -9.44 0.17 -10.23
C SER A 103 -10.07 1.53 -10.47
N PHE A 104 -9.68 2.53 -9.69
CA PHE A 104 -10.04 3.91 -9.95
C PHE A 104 -8.96 4.52 -10.84
N HIS A 105 -9.32 5.01 -12.01
CA HIS A 105 -8.38 5.78 -12.82
C HIS A 105 -8.34 7.23 -12.35
N ARG A 106 -7.20 7.89 -12.57
CA ARG A 106 -6.95 9.29 -12.20
C ARG A 106 -8.13 10.21 -12.54
N GLU A 107 -8.62 10.17 -13.79
CA GLU A 107 -9.71 11.01 -14.26
C GLU A 107 -10.99 10.84 -13.44
N LYS A 108 -11.35 9.59 -13.13
CA LYS A 108 -12.52 9.27 -12.32
C LYS A 108 -12.39 9.84 -10.90
N ILE A 109 -11.22 9.70 -10.28
CA ILE A 109 -10.99 10.25 -8.94
C ILE A 109 -11.07 11.77 -8.98
N MET A 110 -10.47 12.40 -9.97
CA MET A 110 -10.49 13.86 -10.10
C MET A 110 -11.90 14.39 -10.33
N THR A 111 -12.67 13.77 -11.20
CA THR A 111 -14.05 14.13 -11.48
C THR A 111 -14.93 13.97 -10.23
N LEU A 112 -14.92 12.80 -9.60
CA LEU A 112 -15.72 12.51 -8.41
C LEU A 112 -15.35 13.42 -7.23
N SER A 113 -14.07 13.71 -7.06
CA SER A 113 -13.59 14.54 -5.95
C SER A 113 -13.62 16.04 -6.23
N ALA A 114 -14.09 16.51 -7.41
CA ALA A 114 -14.01 17.92 -7.80
C ALA A 114 -14.53 18.88 -6.73
N HIS A 115 -15.68 18.57 -6.15
CA HIS A 115 -16.35 19.39 -5.14
C HIS A 115 -16.10 18.92 -3.68
N ALA A 116 -15.39 17.81 -3.49
CA ALA A 116 -15.08 17.27 -2.17
C ALA A 116 -13.84 17.94 -1.59
N ARG A 117 -13.89 18.28 -0.30
CA ARG A 117 -12.72 18.78 0.47
C ARG A 117 -11.99 17.66 1.17
N LYS A 118 -12.71 16.64 1.64
CA LYS A 118 -12.17 15.48 2.34
C LYS A 118 -12.58 14.21 1.63
N VAL A 119 -11.62 13.52 1.07
CA VAL A 119 -11.81 12.30 0.28
C VAL A 119 -11.18 11.11 0.99
N TYR A 120 -11.94 10.05 1.15
CA TYR A 120 -11.47 8.75 1.66
C TYR A 120 -11.36 7.77 0.50
N ILE A 121 -10.21 7.10 0.37
CA ILE A 121 -9.94 6.09 -0.67
C ILE A 121 -9.43 4.81 0.01
N ALA A 122 -10.15 3.69 -0.15
CA ALA A 122 -9.69 2.39 0.30
C ALA A 122 -9.63 1.41 -0.88
N THR A 123 -8.43 0.94 -1.22
CA THR A 123 -8.21 0.11 -2.41
C THR A 123 -6.96 -0.77 -2.26
N CYS A 124 -6.90 -1.86 -3.03
CA CYS A 124 -5.70 -2.67 -3.24
C CYS A 124 -5.08 -2.47 -4.64
N TYR A 125 -5.64 -1.58 -5.45
CA TYR A 125 -5.19 -1.30 -6.81
C TYR A 125 -4.53 0.07 -6.94
N GLU A 126 -3.68 0.21 -7.93
CA GLU A 126 -3.20 1.51 -8.38
C GLU A 126 -4.39 2.35 -8.87
N PHE A 127 -4.39 3.61 -8.48
CA PHE A 127 -5.48 4.52 -8.81
C PHE A 127 -5.01 5.84 -9.42
N PHE A 128 -3.70 6.01 -9.48
CA PHE A 128 -3.06 7.19 -10.03
C PHE A 128 -1.78 6.76 -10.76
N ASP A 129 -1.74 6.96 -12.07
CA ASP A 129 -0.62 6.54 -12.91
C ASP A 129 0.65 7.29 -12.53
N THR A 130 1.76 6.55 -12.46
CA THR A 130 3.06 7.12 -12.14
C THR A 130 4.19 6.32 -12.80
N LYS A 131 5.23 7.03 -13.20
CA LYS A 131 6.49 6.46 -13.69
C LYS A 131 7.53 6.24 -12.59
N LEU A 132 7.17 6.53 -11.33
CA LEU A 132 8.09 6.34 -10.21
C LEU A 132 8.38 4.84 -10.00
N GLU A 133 9.65 4.52 -9.89
CA GLU A 133 10.09 3.17 -9.56
C GLU A 133 9.86 2.88 -8.07
N MET A 134 9.43 1.66 -7.75
CA MET A 134 9.24 1.24 -6.36
C MET A 134 10.53 1.34 -5.54
N SER A 135 11.65 0.95 -6.12
CA SER A 135 12.96 0.97 -5.49
C SER A 135 13.47 2.39 -5.17
N SER A 136 13.05 3.38 -5.94
CA SER A 136 13.39 4.78 -5.66
C SER A 136 12.53 5.40 -4.56
N LEU A 137 11.27 4.95 -4.44
CA LEU A 137 10.31 5.49 -3.49
C LEU A 137 10.46 4.85 -2.09
N PHE A 138 10.67 3.54 -2.03
CA PHE A 138 10.71 2.78 -0.78
C PHE A 138 12.14 2.38 -0.42
N THR A 139 12.65 2.95 0.64
CA THR A 139 13.93 2.54 1.23
C THR A 139 13.67 1.48 2.30
N PRO A 140 14.26 0.29 2.22
CA PRO A 140 14.13 -0.71 3.28
C PRO A 140 14.59 -0.17 4.64
N SER A 141 13.93 -0.59 5.72
CA SER A 141 14.33 -0.24 7.09
C SER A 141 15.74 -0.79 7.41
N ALA A 142 16.40 -0.22 8.41
CA ALA A 142 17.71 -0.69 8.86
C ALA A 142 17.69 -2.19 9.24
N ALA A 143 16.61 -2.63 9.89
CA ALA A 143 16.44 -4.03 10.27
C ALA A 143 16.36 -4.96 9.04
N VAL A 144 15.62 -4.56 8.00
CA VAL A 144 15.53 -5.33 6.75
C VAL A 144 16.87 -5.34 6.03
N LYS A 145 17.57 -4.20 5.93
CA LYS A 145 18.90 -4.14 5.32
C LYS A 145 19.89 -5.09 6.02
N THR A 146 19.96 -5.02 7.34
CA THR A 146 20.83 -5.90 8.13
C THR A 146 20.50 -7.39 7.93
N ALA A 147 19.21 -7.73 7.89
CA ALA A 147 18.77 -9.10 7.65
C ALA A 147 19.16 -9.59 6.25
N VAL A 148 18.99 -8.76 5.23
CA VAL A 148 19.39 -9.07 3.85
C VAL A 148 20.90 -9.22 3.76
N GLU A 149 21.69 -8.29 4.29
CA GLU A 149 23.16 -8.36 4.31
C GLU A 149 23.65 -9.63 5.02
N SER A 150 23.05 -9.99 6.15
CA SER A 150 23.38 -11.22 6.88
C SER A 150 23.07 -12.48 6.05
N ALA A 151 21.90 -12.51 5.39
CA ALA A 151 21.50 -13.64 4.57
C ALA A 151 22.37 -13.79 3.31
N THR A 152 22.73 -12.67 2.67
CA THR A 152 23.48 -12.67 1.40
C THR A 152 24.98 -12.78 1.59
N ARG A 153 25.52 -12.59 2.78
CA ARG A 153 26.95 -12.66 3.08
C ARG A 153 27.64 -13.96 2.66
N ARG A 154 26.87 -15.04 2.58
CA ARG A 154 27.35 -16.40 2.20
C ARG A 154 27.15 -16.72 0.72
N PHE A 155 26.60 -15.79 -0.06
CA PHE A 155 26.35 -16.03 -1.47
C PHE A 155 27.66 -15.89 -2.23
N GLU A 156 28.07 -16.98 -2.90
CA GLU A 156 29.24 -17.04 -3.74
C GLU A 156 28.85 -17.55 -5.12
N GLY A 157 29.48 -17.01 -6.18
CA GLY A 157 29.20 -17.41 -7.54
C GLY A 157 27.77 -17.08 -8.03
N ARG A 158 27.25 -17.98 -8.86
CA ARG A 158 25.86 -17.83 -9.39
C ARG A 158 24.85 -18.22 -8.32
N VAL A 159 23.95 -17.30 -8.02
CA VAL A 159 22.86 -17.51 -7.03
C VAL A 159 21.53 -17.55 -7.73
N VAL A 160 20.71 -18.55 -7.44
CA VAL A 160 19.33 -18.69 -7.94
C VAL A 160 18.37 -18.57 -6.77
N GLY A 161 17.42 -17.64 -6.86
CA GLY A 161 16.41 -17.44 -5.84
C GLY A 161 15.05 -18.01 -6.26
N PHE A 162 14.39 -18.70 -5.34
CA PHE A 162 13.03 -19.20 -5.52
C PHE A 162 12.06 -18.44 -4.60
N HIS A 163 10.97 -17.90 -5.16
CA HIS A 163 9.86 -17.35 -4.39
C HIS A 163 8.73 -18.37 -4.35
N ILE A 164 8.55 -19.02 -3.21
CA ILE A 164 7.53 -20.05 -3.01
C ILE A 164 6.40 -19.48 -2.15
N ARG A 165 5.21 -19.35 -2.73
CA ARG A 165 4.02 -18.89 -2.00
C ARG A 165 3.32 -20.09 -1.36
N ALA A 166 3.51 -20.28 -0.04
CA ALA A 166 3.14 -21.50 0.65
C ALA A 166 1.88 -21.44 1.52
N THR A 167 1.26 -20.28 1.76
CA THR A 167 0.34 -20.16 2.91
C THR A 167 -1.04 -19.59 2.64
N ASP A 168 -1.25 -18.70 1.68
CA ASP A 168 -2.45 -17.87 1.62
C ASP A 168 -3.26 -17.98 0.32
N ASN A 169 -2.80 -18.76 -0.63
CA ASN A 169 -3.44 -18.85 -1.94
C ASN A 169 -3.51 -20.32 -2.42
N ALA A 170 -4.59 -21.00 -2.04
CA ALA A 170 -4.82 -22.40 -2.42
C ALA A 170 -4.76 -22.65 -3.95
N PRO A 171 -5.31 -21.80 -4.84
CA PRO A 171 -5.13 -21.93 -6.27
C PRO A 171 -3.66 -21.87 -6.71
N ALA A 172 -2.86 -20.97 -6.16
CA ALA A 172 -1.44 -20.87 -6.50
C ALA A 172 -0.65 -22.09 -6.04
N LEU A 173 -0.94 -22.61 -4.85
CA LEU A 173 -0.33 -23.87 -4.35
C LEU A 173 -0.64 -25.05 -5.26
N LYS A 174 -1.85 -25.14 -5.77
CA LYS A 174 -2.26 -26.22 -6.69
C LYS A 174 -1.53 -26.12 -8.05
N GLN A 175 -1.32 -24.90 -8.55
CA GLN A 175 -0.65 -24.65 -9.83
C GLN A 175 0.87 -24.73 -9.76
N SER A 176 1.44 -24.44 -8.60
CA SER A 176 2.90 -24.43 -8.36
C SER A 176 3.23 -25.20 -7.08
N PRO A 177 3.07 -26.52 -7.08
CA PRO A 177 3.39 -27.35 -5.92
C PRO A 177 4.89 -27.32 -5.61
N TYR A 178 5.24 -27.50 -4.35
CA TYR A 178 6.62 -27.44 -3.84
C TYR A 178 7.60 -28.35 -4.64
N THR A 179 7.13 -29.52 -5.07
CA THR A 179 7.91 -30.47 -5.87
C THR A 179 8.43 -29.91 -7.19
N LEU A 180 7.73 -28.96 -7.80
CA LEU A 180 8.25 -28.29 -9.02
C LEU A 180 9.47 -27.42 -8.75
N PHE A 181 9.51 -26.77 -7.59
CA PHE A 181 10.66 -25.96 -7.17
C PHE A 181 11.86 -26.83 -6.86
N GLU A 182 11.66 -27.97 -6.16
CA GLU A 182 12.72 -28.97 -5.90
C GLU A 182 13.32 -29.50 -7.20
N GLN A 183 12.46 -29.94 -8.14
CA GLN A 183 12.92 -30.44 -9.44
C GLN A 183 13.69 -29.40 -10.26
N THR A 184 13.31 -28.13 -10.15
CA THR A 184 14.01 -27.04 -10.85
C THR A 184 15.34 -26.74 -10.18
N ALA A 185 15.39 -26.71 -8.84
CA ALA A 185 16.63 -26.49 -8.09
C ALA A 185 17.69 -27.57 -8.35
N CYS A 186 17.26 -28.82 -8.58
CA CYS A 186 18.19 -29.91 -8.90
C CYS A 186 18.77 -29.85 -10.33
N LYS A 187 18.22 -29.04 -11.21
CA LYS A 187 18.66 -28.88 -12.61
C LYS A 187 19.61 -27.69 -12.82
N GLU A 188 19.69 -26.76 -11.88
CA GLU A 188 20.54 -25.56 -11.89
C GLU A 188 21.87 -25.81 -11.17
#